data_9e6b07f149909ff88b12c7d49bdb5530
#
_entry.id   9e6b07f149909ff88b12c7d49bdb5530
#
_cell.length_a   1.000
_cell.length_b   1.000
_cell.length_c   1.000
_cell.angle_alpha   90.00
_cell.angle_beta   90.00
_cell.angle_gamma   90.00
#
_symmetry.space_group_name_H-M   'P 1'
#
loop_
_entity.id
_entity.type
_entity.pdbx_description
1 polymer ?
#
loop_
_entity_poly.entity_id
_entity_poly.type
_entity_poly.pdbx_seq_one_letter_code
_entity_poly.pdbx_strand_id
1 'polypeptide(L)' 'MTDNIRRLYRQMDEATREEALACLQIEFNVKSRKLVKNAWIIGGRIPESFQERIVALFQNLVRKQATAKDS' A
#
# COMPACT_ATOMS: atom_id res chain seq x y z
N MET A 1 -10.28 3.50 8.34
CA MET A 1 -9.49 3.72 7.11
C MET A 1 -8.28 2.79 7.00
N THR A 2 -7.60 2.48 8.11
CA THR A 2 -6.50 1.50 8.09
C THR A 2 -6.98 0.12 7.69
N ASP A 3 -8.22 -0.25 8.02
CA ASP A 3 -8.79 -1.53 7.61
C ASP A 3 -8.93 -1.63 6.09
N ASN A 4 -9.27 -0.54 5.44
CA ASN A 4 -9.37 -0.49 3.98
C ASN A 4 -7.99 -0.66 3.34
N ILE A 5 -6.97 -0.03 3.92
CA ILE A 5 -5.61 -0.15 3.44
C ILE A 5 -5.13 -1.59 3.54
N ARG A 6 -5.39 -2.23 4.67
CA ARG A 6 -5.03 -3.63 4.88
C ARG A 6 -5.73 -4.55 3.90
N ARG A 7 -7.03 -4.30 3.66
CA ARG A 7 -7.82 -5.08 2.72
C ARG A 7 -7.29 -4.94 1.30
N LEU A 8 -6.96 -3.73 0.88
CA LEU A 8 -6.39 -3.49 -0.44
C LEU A 8 -5.04 -4.20 -0.59
N TYR A 9 -4.22 -4.15 0.44
CA TYR A 9 -2.93 -4.82 0.43
C TYR A 9 -3.09 -6.34 0.26
N ARG A 10 -4.10 -6.93 0.90
CA ARG A 10 -4.37 -8.36 0.77
C ARG A 10 -4.81 -8.75 -0.64
N GLN A 11 -5.44 -7.84 -1.36
CA GLN A 11 -5.87 -8.09 -2.74
C GLN A 11 -4.72 -8.06 -3.73
N MET A 12 -3.57 -7.54 -3.32
CA MET A 12 -2.39 -7.44 -4.19
C MET A 12 -1.63 -8.76 -4.25
N ASP A 13 -1.07 -9.07 -5.42
CA ASP A 13 -0.12 -10.17 -5.53
C ASP A 13 1.23 -9.72 -4.97
N GLU A 14 2.19 -10.62 -4.91
CA GLU A 14 3.49 -10.35 -4.30
C GLU A 14 4.23 -9.21 -4.99
N ALA A 15 4.23 -9.19 -6.31
CA ALA A 15 4.90 -8.15 -7.09
C ALA A 15 4.27 -6.78 -6.83
N THR A 16 2.93 -6.73 -6.78
CA THR A 16 2.21 -5.49 -6.53
C THR A 16 2.43 -5.00 -5.11
N ARG A 17 2.52 -5.91 -4.14
CA ARG A 17 2.82 -5.55 -2.75
C ARG A 17 4.19 -4.90 -2.63
N GLU A 18 5.19 -5.45 -3.32
CA GLU A 18 6.53 -4.85 -3.33
C GLU A 18 6.51 -3.45 -3.94
N GLU A 19 5.78 -3.29 -5.04
CA GLU A 19 5.61 -1.99 -5.67
C GLU A 19 4.92 -1.01 -4.71
N ALA A 20 3.90 -1.47 -3.99
CA ALA A 20 3.17 -0.63 -3.05
C ALA A 20 4.09 -0.13 -1.93
N LEU A 21 4.90 -1.01 -1.36
CA LEU A 21 5.83 -0.63 -0.30
C LEU A 21 6.88 0.37 -0.82
N ALA A 22 7.38 0.15 -2.02
CA ALA A 22 8.34 1.07 -2.63
C ALA A 22 7.70 2.44 -2.88
N CYS A 23 6.47 2.47 -3.35
CA CYS A 23 5.74 3.72 -3.56
C CYS A 23 5.58 4.51 -2.26
N LEU A 24 5.24 3.83 -1.17
CA LEU A 24 5.09 4.49 0.12
C LEU A 24 6.41 5.05 0.63
N GLN A 25 7.50 4.32 0.41
CA GLN A 25 8.82 4.80 0.80
C GLN A 25 9.19 6.11 0.08
N ILE A 26 8.91 6.15 -1.21
CA ILE A 26 9.22 7.32 -2.03
C ILE A 26 8.28 8.48 -1.71
N GLU A 27 6.99 8.21 -1.69
CA GLU A 27 5.96 9.24 -1.50
C GLU A 27 6.06 9.93 -0.15
N PHE A 28 6.33 9.16 0.91
CA PHE A 28 6.39 9.69 2.27
C PHE A 28 7.80 9.76 2.83
N ASN A 29 8.79 9.52 1.97
CA ASN A 29 10.21 9.61 2.35
C ASN A 29 10.54 8.74 3.56
N VAL A 30 10.04 7.51 3.58
CA VAL A 30 10.32 6.55 4.64
C VAL A 30 11.52 5.70 4.23
N LYS A 31 12.51 5.62 5.08
CA LYS A 31 13.75 4.92 4.75
C LYS A 31 13.67 3.41 4.91
N SER A 32 12.73 2.92 5.72
CA SER A 32 12.63 1.49 6.02
C SER A 32 11.36 0.89 5.43
N ARG A 33 11.54 -0.06 4.50
CA ARG A 33 10.43 -0.82 3.95
C ARG A 33 9.77 -1.69 5.03
N LYS A 34 10.60 -2.21 5.93
CA LYS A 34 10.14 -3.03 7.04
C LYS A 34 9.21 -2.26 7.96
N LEU A 35 9.53 -0.99 8.21
CA LEU A 35 8.69 -0.12 9.03
C LEU A 35 7.33 0.10 8.36
N VAL A 36 7.33 0.38 7.06
CA VAL A 36 6.08 0.57 6.31
C VAL A 36 5.22 -0.69 6.40
N LYS A 37 5.81 -1.84 6.15
CA LYS A 37 5.08 -3.10 6.19
C LYS A 37 4.57 -3.42 7.59
N ASN A 38 5.45 -3.42 8.58
CA ASN A 38 5.11 -3.91 9.91
C ASN A 38 4.34 -2.91 10.75
N ALA A 39 4.74 -1.65 10.76
CA ALA A 39 4.07 -0.65 11.59
C ALA A 39 2.82 -0.09 10.91
N TRP A 40 2.88 0.18 9.62
CA TRP A 40 1.78 0.82 8.91
C TRP A 40 0.72 -0.17 8.45
N ILE A 41 1.13 -1.16 7.65
CA ILE A 41 0.17 -2.09 7.03
C ILE A 41 -0.37 -3.09 8.06
N ILE A 42 0.53 -3.84 8.68
CA ILE A 42 0.14 -4.88 9.64
C ILE A 42 -0.34 -4.28 10.95
N GLY A 43 0.43 -3.33 11.49
CA GLY A 43 0.14 -2.72 12.78
C GLY A 43 -0.95 -1.65 12.76
N GLY A 44 -1.30 -1.14 11.59
CA GLY A 44 -2.32 -0.10 11.46
C GLY A 44 -1.92 1.25 12.04
N ARG A 45 -0.63 1.50 12.22
CA ARG A 45 -0.11 2.74 12.81
C ARG A 45 0.26 3.78 11.78
N ILE A 46 -0.63 4.00 10.82
CA ILE A 46 -0.38 4.96 9.76
C ILE A 46 -0.77 6.35 10.24
N PRO A 47 0.11 7.37 10.08
CA PRO A 47 -0.28 8.74 10.39
C PRO A 47 -1.56 9.12 9.67
N GLU A 48 -2.49 9.71 10.40
CA GLU A 48 -3.82 10.01 9.86
C GLU A 48 -3.77 10.84 8.58
N SER A 49 -2.85 11.78 8.51
CA SER A 49 -2.71 12.64 7.34
C SER A 49 -2.27 11.88 6.07
N PHE A 50 -1.72 10.68 6.22
CA PHE A 50 -1.26 9.86 5.08
C PHE A 50 -2.29 8.84 4.62
N GLN A 51 -3.26 8.49 5.47
CA GLN A 51 -4.15 7.37 5.22
C GLN A 51 -4.96 7.53 3.93
N GLU A 52 -5.55 8.69 3.72
CA GLU A 52 -6.37 8.94 2.55
C GLU A 52 -5.55 8.80 1.25
N ARG A 53 -4.35 9.32 1.26
CA ARG A 53 -3.45 9.25 0.12
C ARG A 53 -3.03 7.81 -0.17
N ILE A 54 -2.76 7.05 0.88
CA ILE A 54 -2.39 5.65 0.74
C ILE A 54 -3.54 4.83 0.16
N VAL A 55 -4.77 5.09 0.60
CA VAL A 55 -5.94 4.42 0.04
C VAL A 55 -6.02 4.66 -1.46
N ALA A 56 -5.85 5.91 -1.88
CA ALA A 56 -5.89 6.26 -3.30
C ALA A 56 -4.79 5.55 -4.09
N LEU A 57 -3.57 5.53 -3.56
CA LEU A 57 -2.45 4.85 -4.21
C LEU A 57 -2.71 3.35 -4.33
N PHE A 58 -3.19 2.73 -3.26
CA PHE A 58 -3.45 1.29 -3.24
C PHE A 58 -4.60 0.91 -4.17
N GLN A 59 -5.64 1.73 -4.23
CA GLN A 59 -6.74 1.50 -5.16
C GLN A 59 -6.26 1.49 -6.60
N ASN A 60 -5.37 2.41 -6.95
CA ASN A 60 -4.78 2.47 -8.28
C ASN A 60 -3.94 1.23 -8.59
N LEU A 61 -3.17 0.77 -7.61
CA LEU A 61 -2.33 -0.42 -7.78
C LEU A 61 -3.16 -1.68 -7.96
N VAL A 62 -4.23 -1.84 -7.18
CA VAL A 62 -5.13 -2.99 -7.31
C VAL A 62 -5.82 -2.98 -8.67
N ARG A 63 -6.25 -1.81 -9.13
CA ARG A 63 -6.88 -1.65 -10.45
C ARG A 63 -5.90 -2.00 -11.57
N LYS A 64 -4.68 -1.52 -11.46
CA LYS A 64 -3.62 -1.80 -12.43
C LYS A 64 -3.32 -3.29 -12.50
N GLN A 65 -3.26 -3.95 -11.34
CA GLN A 65 -3.04 -5.38 -11.24
C GLN A 65 -4.13 -6.16 -11.95
N ALA A 66 -5.39 -5.79 -11.72
CA ALA A 66 -6.53 -6.44 -12.35
C ALA A 66 -6.49 -6.29 -13.87
N THR A 67 -6.16 -5.09 -14.36
CA THR A 67 -6.04 -4.83 -15.78
C THR A 67 -4.90 -5.64 -16.40
N ALA A 68 -3.78 -5.76 -15.72
CA ALA A 68 -2.64 -6.53 -16.21
C ALA A 68 -2.97 -8.01 -16.32
N LYS A 69 -3.80 -8.54 -15.43
CA LYS A 69 -4.20 -9.94 -15.46
C LYS A 69 -5.16 -10.25 -16.60
N ASP A 70 -5.94 -9.27 -17.02
CA ASP A 70 -6.92 -9.44 -18.09
C ASP A 70 -6.28 -9.32 -19.48
N SER A 71 -5.07 -8.85 -19.54
CA SER A 71 -4.34 -8.74 -20.80
C SER A 71 -3.35 -9.90 -20.97
#